data_1491c215e280c092163772ebbabd3542
#
_entry.id   1491c215e280c092163772ebbabd3542
#
_cell.length_a   1.000
_cell.length_b   1.000
_cell.length_c   1.000
_cell.angle_alpha   90.00
_cell.angle_beta   90.00
_cell.angle_gamma   90.00
#
_symmetry.space_group_name_H-M   'P 1'
#
loop_
_entity.id
_entity.type
_entity.pdbx_description
1 polymer ?
#
loop_
_entity_poly.entity_id
_entity_poly.type
_entity_poly.pdbx_seq_one_letter_code
_entity_poly.pdbx_strand_id
1 'polypeptide(L)'
;MKLPKIAAAAFLAAATAAASLLPTTAAAKQPRPYGDVQVLATFPTPPGFPEGIAVKGNKVYVSGPARFGTAGTGPSTVVAYNRDTGAAEATYTTQGEALAFEHANSCIAFDGNGKLYVLNIQLGIYRIDTGSGQQESYSAPFPDLPACDGDNAPCSPTFFDAPSLPNDIAFDEDGSAYVTDSLQATIWRVPAGGGTPQIWFQDARLGTVPNGVGANGIRLSPDRSKLFVVVSIDPTGSPFIYTLPLVAQPQASDLAVFKAFTPGDIPDGIAFGKSSNLYVAIATPAASGIAVVNPSGVETGRLTNPAGSPFFPYDSPANIAFDGHGSLLVTNHAFATGIPTNFTVLDVYVGDKGSPLSKPDLP
;
A
#
# COMPACT_ATOMS: atom_id res chain seq x y z
N MET A 1 82.18 17.49 -65.00
CA MET A 1 81.09 18.44 -65.05
C MET A 1 79.85 17.73 -64.46
N LYS A 2 79.51 18.05 -63.21
CA LYS A 2 78.35 17.42 -62.48
C LYS A 2 77.26 18.45 -62.35
N LEU A 3 76.11 18.17 -62.81
CA LEU A 3 74.87 18.99 -62.65
C LEU A 3 74.22 18.71 -61.29
N PRO A 4 73.66 19.70 -60.61
CA PRO A 4 73.04 19.51 -59.33
C PRO A 4 71.57 19.01 -59.46
N LYS A 5 71.14 18.19 -58.49
CA LYS A 5 69.77 17.69 -58.32
C LYS A 5 68.91 18.76 -57.63
N ILE A 6 67.80 19.11 -58.24
CA ILE A 6 66.74 19.94 -57.63
C ILE A 6 65.81 19.02 -56.88
N ALA A 7 65.66 19.29 -55.55
CA ALA A 7 64.70 18.59 -54.71
C ALA A 7 63.37 19.38 -54.72
N ALA A 8 62.29 18.75 -55.12
CA ALA A 8 60.92 19.29 -55.05
C ALA A 8 60.37 18.99 -53.66
N ALA A 9 60.01 20.02 -52.93
CA ALA A 9 59.30 19.90 -51.66
C ALA A 9 57.76 19.86 -51.94
N ALA A 10 57.11 18.77 -51.57
CA ALA A 10 55.65 18.67 -51.62
C ALA A 10 55.07 19.20 -50.32
N PHE A 11 54.26 20.27 -50.42
CA PHE A 11 53.44 20.72 -49.32
C PHE A 11 52.17 19.85 -49.18
N LEU A 12 52.06 19.14 -48.05
CA LEU A 12 50.85 18.42 -47.67
C LEU A 12 49.96 19.39 -46.87
N ALA A 13 48.85 19.86 -47.44
CA ALA A 13 47.84 20.64 -46.71
C ALA A 13 46.94 19.70 -45.96
N ALA A 14 47.02 19.66 -44.61
CA ALA A 14 46.11 18.96 -43.74
C ALA A 14 44.82 19.79 -43.57
N ALA A 15 43.73 19.33 -44.17
CA ALA A 15 42.40 19.88 -43.92
C ALA A 15 41.85 19.26 -42.63
N THR A 16 41.82 20.01 -41.55
CA THR A 16 41.09 19.67 -40.30
C THR A 16 39.61 19.91 -40.50
N ALA A 17 38.86 18.80 -40.67
CA ALA A 17 37.42 18.82 -40.63
C ALA A 17 36.96 18.99 -39.16
N ALA A 18 36.49 20.18 -38.80
CA ALA A 18 35.81 20.40 -37.53
C ALA A 18 34.38 19.80 -37.61
N ALA A 19 34.24 18.61 -37.00
CA ALA A 19 32.91 18.02 -36.81
C ALA A 19 32.17 18.83 -35.74
N SER A 20 31.19 19.64 -36.14
CA SER A 20 30.26 20.30 -35.23
C SER A 20 29.34 19.26 -34.61
N LEU A 21 29.60 18.92 -33.34
CA LEU A 21 28.68 18.18 -32.52
C LEU A 21 27.45 19.05 -32.26
N LEU A 22 26.39 18.84 -33.04
CA LEU A 22 25.08 19.37 -32.71
C LEU A 22 24.63 18.72 -31.40
N PRO A 23 24.14 19.50 -30.40
CA PRO A 23 23.57 18.90 -29.21
C PRO A 23 22.38 18.04 -29.62
N THR A 24 22.44 16.75 -29.39
CA THR A 24 21.26 15.88 -29.48
C THR A 24 20.27 16.38 -28.43
N THR A 25 19.22 17.08 -28.86
CA THR A 25 18.07 17.37 -28.00
C THR A 25 17.55 16.04 -27.54
N ALA A 26 17.64 15.77 -26.22
CA ALA A 26 16.98 14.61 -25.62
C ALA A 26 15.52 14.63 -26.08
N ALA A 27 15.09 13.61 -26.80
CA ALA A 27 13.71 13.49 -27.21
C ALA A 27 12.85 13.57 -25.95
N ALA A 28 11.90 14.52 -25.93
CA ALA A 28 10.97 14.65 -24.82
C ALA A 28 10.27 13.28 -24.65
N LYS A 29 10.41 12.70 -23.44
CA LYS A 29 9.79 11.40 -23.13
C LYS A 29 8.29 11.55 -23.39
N GLN A 30 7.74 10.74 -24.28
CA GLN A 30 6.31 10.77 -24.58
C GLN A 30 5.53 10.56 -23.27
N PRO A 31 4.46 11.35 -23.03
CA PRO A 31 3.66 11.14 -21.82
C PRO A 31 3.08 9.73 -21.84
N ARG A 32 3.16 9.05 -20.69
CA ARG A 32 2.56 7.72 -20.52
C ARG A 32 1.05 7.80 -20.72
N PRO A 33 0.42 6.86 -21.44
CA PRO A 33 -1.03 6.83 -21.56
C PRO A 33 -1.67 6.46 -20.21
N TYR A 34 -2.89 6.97 -19.97
CA TYR A 34 -3.69 6.60 -18.81
C TYR A 34 -3.90 5.08 -18.78
N GLY A 35 -3.65 4.46 -17.61
CA GLY A 35 -3.76 3.00 -17.43
C GLY A 35 -2.53 2.22 -17.89
N ASP A 36 -1.43 2.88 -18.31
CA ASP A 36 -0.16 2.19 -18.57
C ASP A 36 0.37 1.58 -17.27
N VAL A 37 0.66 0.26 -17.31
CA VAL A 37 1.15 -0.51 -16.16
C VAL A 37 2.52 -1.05 -16.46
N GLN A 38 3.45 -0.83 -15.52
CA GLN A 38 4.80 -1.37 -15.56
C GLN A 38 5.10 -2.10 -14.25
N VAL A 39 5.85 -3.20 -14.30
CA VAL A 39 6.39 -3.82 -13.09
C VAL A 39 7.58 -2.99 -12.64
N LEU A 40 7.46 -2.34 -11.48
CA LEU A 40 8.55 -1.58 -10.87
C LEU A 40 9.56 -2.51 -10.20
N ALA A 41 9.08 -3.45 -9.38
CA ALA A 41 9.92 -4.36 -8.63
C ALA A 41 9.20 -5.68 -8.35
N THR A 42 9.97 -6.72 -8.02
CA THR A 42 9.45 -7.99 -7.50
C THR A 42 9.76 -8.08 -6.01
N PHE A 43 8.77 -8.43 -5.21
CA PHE A 43 8.94 -8.64 -3.77
C PHE A 43 9.58 -10.02 -3.54
N PRO A 44 10.54 -10.14 -2.60
CA PRO A 44 11.28 -11.38 -2.41
C PRO A 44 10.40 -12.54 -1.93
N THR A 45 10.75 -13.75 -2.35
CA THR A 45 10.09 -14.98 -1.92
C THR A 45 11.14 -15.99 -1.49
N PRO A 46 11.17 -16.41 -0.20
CA PRO A 46 10.33 -15.93 0.90
C PRO A 46 10.58 -14.46 1.25
N PRO A 47 9.62 -13.73 1.90
CA PRO A 47 8.34 -14.24 2.38
C PRO A 47 7.21 -14.23 1.35
N GLY A 48 7.26 -13.42 0.29
CA GLY A 48 6.17 -13.23 -0.67
C GLY A 48 5.00 -12.43 -0.09
N PHE A 49 3.87 -12.39 -0.79
CA PHE A 49 2.61 -11.79 -0.39
C PHE A 49 2.76 -10.33 0.10
N PRO A 50 3.21 -9.39 -0.77
CA PRO A 50 3.36 -7.98 -0.43
C PRO A 50 2.01 -7.32 -0.18
N GLU A 51 1.91 -6.52 0.90
CA GLU A 51 0.67 -5.88 1.32
C GLU A 51 0.83 -4.36 1.40
N GLY A 52 1.41 -3.88 2.49
CA GLY A 52 1.55 -2.46 2.75
C GLY A 52 2.52 -1.77 1.82
N ILE A 53 2.19 -0.53 1.43
CA ILE A 53 3.05 0.29 0.58
C ILE A 53 3.08 1.74 1.06
N ALA A 54 4.27 2.33 1.15
CA ALA A 54 4.46 3.73 1.50
C ALA A 54 5.60 4.35 0.70
N VAL A 55 5.47 5.65 0.39
CA VAL A 55 6.47 6.39 -0.39
C VAL A 55 7.10 7.49 0.46
N LYS A 56 8.44 7.56 0.44
CA LYS A 56 9.20 8.64 1.07
C LYS A 56 10.37 9.04 0.17
N GLY A 57 10.35 10.26 -0.34
CA GLY A 57 11.36 10.73 -1.28
C GLY A 57 11.39 9.89 -2.55
N ASN A 58 12.57 9.34 -2.88
CA ASN A 58 12.76 8.45 -4.03
C ASN A 58 12.70 6.96 -3.68
N LYS A 59 12.04 6.61 -2.57
CA LYS A 59 11.95 5.22 -2.12
C LYS A 59 10.51 4.77 -1.95
N VAL A 60 10.26 3.53 -2.32
CA VAL A 60 9.02 2.80 -2.11
C VAL A 60 9.29 1.71 -1.09
N TYR A 61 8.55 1.69 -0.02
CA TYR A 61 8.63 0.68 1.04
C TYR A 61 7.45 -0.26 0.92
N VAL A 62 7.71 -1.56 1.02
CA VAL A 62 6.72 -2.61 0.87
C VAL A 62 6.90 -3.64 1.97
N SER A 63 5.82 -3.95 2.67
CA SER A 63 5.78 -4.95 3.75
C SER A 63 5.17 -6.27 3.29
N GLY A 64 5.52 -7.34 3.98
CA GLY A 64 4.99 -8.69 3.82
C GLY A 64 5.70 -9.69 4.74
N PRO A 65 5.19 -10.95 4.81
CA PRO A 65 3.99 -11.44 4.14
C PRO A 65 2.72 -11.00 4.88
N ALA A 66 1.62 -10.84 4.15
CA ALA A 66 0.31 -10.65 4.73
C ALA A 66 -0.61 -11.79 4.31
N ARG A 67 -0.48 -12.93 4.95
CA ARG A 67 -1.27 -14.13 4.67
C ARG A 67 -1.38 -15.01 5.91
N PHE A 68 -2.31 -15.95 5.90
CA PHE A 68 -2.34 -17.07 6.83
C PHE A 68 -1.37 -18.19 6.40
N GLY A 69 -1.01 -19.07 7.33
CA GLY A 69 -0.11 -20.19 7.09
C GLY A 69 1.37 -19.79 7.09
N THR A 70 1.74 -18.79 7.89
CA THR A 70 3.13 -18.33 8.06
C THR A 70 3.88 -19.05 9.17
N ALA A 71 3.19 -19.76 10.07
CA ALA A 71 3.81 -20.53 11.13
C ALA A 71 4.89 -21.47 10.60
N GLY A 72 6.08 -21.41 11.17
CA GLY A 72 7.25 -22.18 10.75
C GLY A 72 7.97 -21.62 9.51
N THR A 73 7.56 -20.46 8.97
CA THR A 73 8.27 -19.77 7.88
C THR A 73 9.30 -18.77 8.41
N GLY A 74 10.04 -18.11 7.49
CA GLY A 74 10.95 -17.02 7.85
C GLY A 74 10.23 -15.76 8.30
N PRO A 75 10.96 -14.81 8.92
CA PRO A 75 10.38 -13.62 9.50
C PRO A 75 9.75 -12.69 8.43
N SER A 76 8.82 -11.86 8.88
CA SER A 76 8.27 -10.78 8.08
C SER A 76 9.33 -9.74 7.71
N THR A 77 9.13 -9.03 6.62
CA THR A 77 10.09 -8.02 6.13
C THR A 77 9.41 -6.76 5.63
N VAL A 78 10.18 -5.67 5.62
CA VAL A 78 9.89 -4.49 4.80
C VAL A 78 11.06 -4.29 3.83
N VAL A 79 10.78 -4.15 2.54
CA VAL A 79 11.79 -3.89 1.52
C VAL A 79 11.65 -2.48 0.98
N ALA A 80 12.76 -1.75 0.91
CA ALA A 80 12.81 -0.44 0.29
C ALA A 80 13.37 -0.56 -1.13
N TYR A 81 12.63 -0.05 -2.10
CA TYR A 81 13.02 0.01 -3.50
C TYR A 81 13.28 1.45 -3.94
N ASN A 82 14.21 1.62 -4.85
CA ASN A 82 14.34 2.86 -5.59
C ASN A 82 13.14 3.05 -6.52
N ARG A 83 12.44 4.16 -6.41
CA ARG A 83 11.21 4.41 -7.17
C ARG A 83 11.43 4.51 -8.68
N ASP A 84 12.59 4.98 -9.14
CA ASP A 84 12.86 5.21 -10.56
C ASP A 84 13.42 3.97 -11.25
N THR A 85 14.10 3.08 -10.51
CA THR A 85 14.80 1.92 -11.07
C THR A 85 14.24 0.58 -10.62
N GLY A 86 13.42 0.55 -9.57
CA GLY A 86 12.93 -0.68 -8.96
C GLY A 86 13.99 -1.48 -8.20
N ALA A 87 15.22 -0.99 -8.12
CA ALA A 87 16.29 -1.67 -7.40
C ALA A 87 16.00 -1.74 -5.89
N ALA A 88 16.14 -2.92 -5.29
CA ALA A 88 16.08 -3.05 -3.83
C ALA A 88 17.29 -2.37 -3.20
N GLU A 89 17.07 -1.46 -2.26
CA GLU A 89 18.12 -0.68 -1.59
C GLU A 89 18.30 -1.07 -0.13
N ALA A 90 17.26 -1.56 0.53
CA ALA A 90 17.34 -2.06 1.90
C ALA A 90 16.25 -3.11 2.18
N THR A 91 16.55 -4.02 3.12
CA THR A 91 15.57 -4.96 3.68
C THR A 91 15.63 -4.86 5.19
N TYR A 92 14.48 -4.65 5.81
CA TYR A 92 14.31 -4.59 7.26
C TYR A 92 13.57 -5.85 7.69
N THR A 93 14.28 -6.76 8.35
CA THR A 93 13.70 -7.98 8.90
C THR A 93 13.04 -7.68 10.23
N THR A 94 11.78 -8.05 10.39
CA THR A 94 11.02 -7.86 11.63
C THR A 94 11.66 -8.64 12.78
N GLN A 95 11.90 -7.96 13.89
CA GLN A 95 12.49 -8.54 15.09
C GLN A 95 11.40 -8.82 16.13
N GLY A 96 11.53 -9.92 16.85
CA GLY A 96 10.66 -10.25 17.98
C GLY A 96 9.45 -11.13 17.65
N GLU A 97 9.25 -11.51 16.38
CA GLU A 97 8.21 -12.47 16.02
C GLU A 97 8.52 -13.87 16.56
N ALA A 98 7.51 -14.54 17.08
CA ALA A 98 7.55 -15.94 17.46
C ALA A 98 7.23 -16.81 16.23
N LEU A 99 8.24 -17.14 15.43
CA LEU A 99 8.09 -17.77 14.11
C LEU A 99 7.42 -19.16 14.11
N ALA A 100 7.30 -19.80 15.27
CA ALA A 100 6.55 -21.05 15.40
C ALA A 100 5.02 -20.85 15.29
N PHE A 101 4.54 -19.61 15.36
CA PHE A 101 3.14 -19.24 15.27
C PHE A 101 2.89 -18.35 14.06
N GLU A 102 1.60 -18.09 13.76
CA GLU A 102 1.20 -17.15 12.69
C GLU A 102 1.81 -15.77 12.97
N HIS A 103 2.46 -15.21 11.95
CA HIS A 103 3.07 -13.89 11.97
C HIS A 103 2.92 -13.23 10.60
N ALA A 104 2.72 -11.93 10.57
CA ALA A 104 2.55 -11.19 9.34
C ALA A 104 2.80 -9.70 9.56
N ASN A 105 3.37 -9.03 8.56
CA ASN A 105 3.29 -7.58 8.41
C ASN A 105 2.17 -7.26 7.43
N SER A 106 1.22 -6.42 7.85
CA SER A 106 0.22 -5.84 6.97
C SER A 106 0.64 -4.44 6.50
N CYS A 107 -0.19 -3.42 6.65
CA CYS A 107 0.10 -2.10 6.10
C CYS A 107 1.15 -1.29 6.86
N ILE A 108 1.64 -0.25 6.20
CA ILE A 108 2.72 0.61 6.68
C ILE A 108 2.41 2.08 6.41
N ALA A 109 2.88 2.98 7.29
CA ALA A 109 2.73 4.42 7.13
C ALA A 109 3.94 5.17 7.70
N PHE A 110 4.28 6.33 7.12
CA PHE A 110 5.28 7.25 7.66
C PHE A 110 4.63 8.32 8.53
N ASP A 111 5.31 8.67 9.62
CA ASP A 111 5.06 9.93 10.34
C ASP A 111 5.77 11.12 9.67
N GLY A 112 5.63 12.31 10.26
CA GLY A 112 6.29 13.55 9.80
C GLY A 112 7.78 13.55 10.04
N ASN A 113 8.27 12.87 11.07
CA ASN A 113 9.69 12.70 11.38
C ASN A 113 10.39 11.68 10.47
N GLY A 114 9.60 10.95 9.68
CA GLY A 114 10.09 9.97 8.71
C GLY A 114 10.41 8.61 9.28
N LYS A 115 9.89 8.27 10.46
CA LYS A 115 9.84 6.91 10.98
C LYS A 115 8.76 6.13 10.23
N LEU A 116 9.04 4.86 9.92
CA LEU A 116 8.11 3.96 9.26
C LEU A 116 7.40 3.10 10.28
N TYR A 117 6.09 3.24 10.38
CA TYR A 117 5.22 2.44 11.24
C TYR A 117 4.73 1.22 10.48
N VAL A 118 4.79 0.07 11.10
CA VAL A 118 4.45 -1.22 10.52
C VAL A 118 3.44 -1.92 11.40
N LEU A 119 2.33 -2.35 10.83
CA LEU A 119 1.37 -3.23 11.51
C LEU A 119 1.86 -4.67 11.48
N ASN A 120 1.85 -5.33 12.63
CA ASN A 120 2.22 -6.74 12.75
C ASN A 120 1.22 -7.46 13.66
N ILE A 121 0.77 -8.64 13.25
CA ILE A 121 -0.28 -9.37 13.97
C ILE A 121 0.14 -9.86 15.37
N GLN A 122 1.44 -10.04 15.62
CA GLN A 122 1.95 -10.45 16.93
C GLN A 122 2.43 -9.26 17.77
N LEU A 123 3.03 -8.25 17.14
CA LEU A 123 3.77 -7.19 17.82
C LEU A 123 2.93 -5.90 18.02
N GLY A 124 1.76 -5.81 17.38
CA GLY A 124 1.00 -4.57 17.29
C GLY A 124 1.61 -3.61 16.27
N ILE A 125 1.83 -2.36 16.64
CA ILE A 125 2.58 -1.41 15.81
C ILE A 125 4.01 -1.35 16.32
N TYR A 126 4.96 -1.54 15.43
CA TYR A 126 6.34 -1.17 15.65
C TYR A 126 6.78 -0.13 14.64
N ARG A 127 7.87 0.59 14.90
CA ARG A 127 8.40 1.57 13.97
C ARG A 127 9.86 1.32 13.66
N ILE A 128 10.27 1.70 12.45
CA ILE A 128 11.63 1.55 11.94
C ILE A 128 12.20 2.94 11.64
N ASP A 129 13.38 3.21 12.16
CA ASP A 129 14.24 4.25 11.63
C ASP A 129 14.86 3.75 10.34
N THR A 130 14.38 4.25 9.20
CA THR A 130 14.82 3.75 7.89
C THR A 130 16.26 4.13 7.52
N GLY A 131 16.89 5.02 8.27
CA GLY A 131 18.31 5.37 8.10
C GLY A 131 19.26 4.42 8.82
N SER A 132 18.93 4.05 10.06
CA SER A 132 19.72 3.13 10.88
C SER A 132 19.28 1.68 10.81
N GLY A 133 18.03 1.43 10.43
CA GLY A 133 17.40 0.11 10.48
C GLY A 133 16.92 -0.29 11.88
N GLN A 134 17.03 0.60 12.86
CA GLN A 134 16.60 0.33 14.23
C GLN A 134 15.08 0.18 14.30
N GLN A 135 14.63 -0.93 14.90
CA GLN A 135 13.24 -1.21 15.22
C GLN A 135 12.95 -0.89 16.68
N GLU A 136 11.79 -0.32 16.94
CA GLU A 136 11.27 -0.11 18.30
C GLU A 136 9.77 -0.37 18.36
N SER A 137 9.28 -0.89 19.50
CA SER A 137 7.85 -1.05 19.73
C SER A 137 7.18 0.32 19.85
N TYR A 138 5.97 0.45 19.27
CA TYR A 138 5.17 1.66 19.38
C TYR A 138 3.86 1.40 20.11
N SER A 139 3.16 0.29 19.81
CA SER A 139 1.98 -0.12 20.58
C SER A 139 2.16 -1.50 21.22
N ALA A 140 1.30 -1.80 22.18
CA ALA A 140 1.06 -3.18 22.55
C ALA A 140 0.42 -3.95 21.39
N PRO A 141 0.44 -5.30 21.37
CA PRO A 141 -0.36 -6.10 20.46
C PRO A 141 -1.85 -5.74 20.54
N PHE A 142 -2.55 -5.87 19.43
CA PHE A 142 -3.99 -5.67 19.40
C PHE A 142 -4.69 -6.80 20.16
N PRO A 143 -5.63 -6.47 21.06
CA PRO A 143 -6.33 -7.48 21.84
C PRO A 143 -7.14 -8.44 20.97
N ASP A 144 -7.08 -9.72 21.32
CA ASP A 144 -8.03 -10.73 20.86
C ASP A 144 -9.30 -10.61 21.73
N LEU A 145 -10.40 -10.22 21.09
CA LEU A 145 -11.68 -10.02 21.75
C LEU A 145 -12.58 -11.23 21.49
N PRO A 146 -13.18 -11.81 22.54
CA PRO A 146 -14.19 -12.86 22.33
C PRO A 146 -15.38 -12.33 21.52
N ALA A 147 -16.10 -13.19 20.83
CA ALA A 147 -17.38 -12.81 20.25
C ALA A 147 -18.35 -12.35 21.33
N CYS A 148 -19.23 -11.38 21.02
CA CYS A 148 -20.21 -10.89 22.00
C CYS A 148 -21.26 -11.96 22.28
N ASP A 149 -21.25 -12.50 23.50
CA ASP A 149 -22.26 -13.41 24.05
C ASP A 149 -22.70 -12.90 25.43
N GLY A 150 -23.90 -12.39 25.55
CA GLY A 150 -24.42 -11.85 26.80
C GLY A 150 -23.67 -10.61 27.30
N ASP A 151 -23.13 -10.65 28.52
CA ASP A 151 -22.54 -9.49 29.22
C ASP A 151 -20.99 -9.42 29.12
N ASN A 152 -20.37 -10.16 28.22
CA ASN A 152 -18.90 -10.23 28.08
C ASN A 152 -18.31 -9.01 27.37
N ALA A 153 -18.23 -7.87 28.00
CA ALA A 153 -17.54 -6.69 27.46
C ALA A 153 -16.11 -6.55 28.05
N PRO A 154 -15.10 -6.15 27.26
CA PRO A 154 -15.14 -5.87 25.82
C PRO A 154 -15.22 -7.14 24.98
N CYS A 155 -16.00 -7.08 23.88
CA CYS A 155 -16.20 -8.19 22.96
C CYS A 155 -16.22 -7.68 21.52
N SER A 156 -16.06 -8.58 20.55
CA SER A 156 -16.18 -8.29 19.12
C SER A 156 -17.63 -8.52 18.65
N PRO A 157 -18.27 -7.59 17.92
CA PRO A 157 -19.64 -7.74 17.43
C PRO A 157 -19.74 -8.66 16.20
N THR A 158 -18.89 -9.66 16.11
CA THR A 158 -18.91 -10.70 15.06
C THR A 158 -19.72 -11.90 15.49
N PHE A 159 -20.22 -12.67 14.53
CA PHE A 159 -20.99 -13.88 14.83
C PHE A 159 -20.12 -15.14 15.03
N PHE A 160 -18.81 -14.99 14.95
CA PHE A 160 -17.82 -16.03 15.25
C PHE A 160 -16.64 -15.42 15.99
N ASP A 161 -15.99 -16.20 16.82
CA ASP A 161 -14.77 -15.83 17.50
C ASP A 161 -13.58 -15.90 16.55
N ALA A 162 -12.81 -14.83 16.46
CA ALA A 162 -11.65 -14.74 15.57
C ALA A 162 -10.57 -13.85 16.18
N PRO A 163 -9.29 -14.20 15.97
CA PRO A 163 -8.19 -13.40 16.48
C PRO A 163 -8.16 -12.01 15.84
N SER A 164 -7.48 -11.07 16.50
CA SER A 164 -7.21 -9.76 15.91
C SER A 164 -6.38 -9.90 14.63
N LEU A 165 -6.82 -9.21 13.59
CA LEU A 165 -6.12 -9.11 12.30
C LEU A 165 -5.99 -7.62 11.91
N PRO A 166 -5.03 -6.88 12.51
CA PRO A 166 -4.79 -5.49 12.14
C PRO A 166 -4.36 -5.42 10.66
N ASN A 167 -5.04 -4.57 9.88
CA ASN A 167 -4.87 -4.55 8.43
C ASN A 167 -4.25 -3.26 7.90
N ASP A 168 -4.94 -2.10 8.00
CA ASP A 168 -4.43 -0.84 7.47
C ASP A 168 -4.43 0.27 8.54
N ILE A 169 -3.63 1.32 8.32
CA ILE A 169 -3.36 2.37 9.30
C ILE A 169 -3.47 3.76 8.67
N ALA A 170 -4.15 4.67 9.38
CA ALA A 170 -4.17 6.09 9.07
C ALA A 170 -3.90 6.91 10.34
N PHE A 171 -3.09 7.97 10.23
CA PHE A 171 -2.86 8.91 11.31
C PHE A 171 -3.78 10.14 11.19
N ASP A 172 -4.33 10.63 12.31
CA ASP A 172 -4.90 11.97 12.36
C ASP A 172 -3.83 13.05 12.55
N GLU A 173 -4.26 14.30 12.61
CA GLU A 173 -3.34 15.44 12.78
C GLU A 173 -2.77 15.52 14.21
N ASP A 174 -3.48 14.96 15.19
CA ASP A 174 -3.09 14.90 16.60
C ASP A 174 -2.13 13.76 16.90
N GLY A 175 -1.86 12.90 15.91
CA GLY A 175 -0.91 11.79 16.03
C GLY A 175 -1.51 10.47 16.49
N SER A 176 -2.82 10.37 16.65
CA SER A 176 -3.45 9.08 16.89
C SER A 176 -3.45 8.23 15.62
N ALA A 177 -3.16 6.94 15.76
CA ALA A 177 -3.28 5.98 14.68
C ALA A 177 -4.65 5.28 14.76
N TYR A 178 -5.35 5.22 13.63
CA TYR A 178 -6.57 4.43 13.45
C TYR A 178 -6.23 3.20 12.63
N VAL A 179 -6.59 2.03 13.15
CA VAL A 179 -6.24 0.74 12.57
C VAL A 179 -7.49 -0.09 12.39
N THR A 180 -7.71 -0.59 11.18
CA THR A 180 -8.78 -1.54 10.89
C THR A 180 -8.41 -2.94 11.38
N ASP A 181 -9.39 -3.65 11.93
CA ASP A 181 -9.28 -5.07 12.26
C ASP A 181 -10.22 -5.86 11.36
N SER A 182 -9.63 -6.68 10.50
CA SER A 182 -10.36 -7.38 9.45
C SER A 182 -11.27 -8.51 9.96
N LEU A 183 -11.06 -8.99 11.18
CA LEU A 183 -11.82 -10.13 11.71
C LEU A 183 -12.68 -9.78 12.92
N GLN A 184 -12.38 -8.70 13.64
CA GLN A 184 -13.07 -8.34 14.87
C GLN A 184 -14.08 -7.19 14.73
N ALA A 185 -14.41 -6.79 13.48
CA ALA A 185 -15.36 -5.70 13.21
C ALA A 185 -15.05 -4.40 13.98
N THR A 186 -13.77 -4.10 14.17
CA THR A 186 -13.27 -3.05 15.05
C THR A 186 -12.36 -2.08 14.30
N ILE A 187 -12.47 -0.80 14.64
CA ILE A 187 -11.45 0.20 14.36
C ILE A 187 -10.78 0.55 15.68
N TRP A 188 -9.51 0.24 15.78
CA TRP A 188 -8.69 0.56 16.93
C TRP A 188 -8.14 1.98 16.84
N ARG A 189 -7.96 2.64 17.98
CA ARG A 189 -7.20 3.88 18.12
C ARG A 189 -5.99 3.63 19.01
N VAL A 190 -4.80 3.96 18.50
CA VAL A 190 -3.57 4.02 19.29
C VAL A 190 -3.26 5.49 19.52
N PRO A 191 -3.14 5.95 20.78
CA PRO A 191 -2.85 7.35 21.08
C PRO A 191 -1.53 7.84 20.46
N ALA A 192 -1.39 9.15 20.27
CA ALA A 192 -0.10 9.76 19.96
C ALA A 192 0.94 9.37 21.02
N GLY A 193 2.13 8.93 20.56
CA GLY A 193 3.16 8.37 21.44
C GLY A 193 3.05 6.87 21.71
N GLY A 194 2.01 6.20 21.17
CA GLY A 194 1.88 4.75 21.25
C GLY A 194 1.11 4.24 22.48
N GLY A 195 1.40 3.02 22.90
CA GLY A 195 0.78 2.38 24.06
C GLY A 195 -0.28 1.35 23.73
N THR A 196 -1.28 1.20 24.58
CA THR A 196 -2.33 0.18 24.42
C THR A 196 -3.37 0.62 23.38
N PRO A 197 -3.67 -0.21 22.35
CA PRO A 197 -4.78 0.02 21.44
C PRO A 197 -6.11 0.11 22.20
N GLN A 198 -6.95 1.03 21.80
CA GLN A 198 -8.27 1.27 22.37
C GLN A 198 -9.34 1.03 21.31
N ILE A 199 -10.45 0.42 21.66
CA ILE A 199 -11.62 0.35 20.79
C ILE A 199 -12.11 1.77 20.55
N TRP A 200 -12.05 2.26 19.32
CA TRP A 200 -12.57 3.55 18.95
C TRP A 200 -13.97 3.45 18.35
N PHE A 201 -14.17 2.42 17.52
CA PHE A 201 -15.47 2.15 16.92
C PHE A 201 -15.63 0.65 16.66
N GLN A 202 -16.82 0.14 16.91
CA GLN A 202 -17.22 -1.24 16.58
C GLN A 202 -18.61 -1.24 15.96
N ASP A 203 -18.78 -2.02 14.89
CA ASP A 203 -20.08 -2.25 14.27
C ASP A 203 -20.03 -3.57 13.49
N ALA A 204 -21.06 -4.40 13.62
CA ALA A 204 -21.12 -5.69 12.92
C ALA A 204 -20.96 -5.56 11.39
N ARG A 205 -21.32 -4.41 10.79
CA ARG A 205 -21.13 -4.13 9.35
C ARG A 205 -19.66 -4.06 8.93
N LEU A 206 -18.72 -3.89 9.87
CA LEU A 206 -17.27 -3.92 9.63
C LEU A 206 -16.71 -5.34 9.68
N GLY A 207 -17.49 -6.32 10.14
CA GLY A 207 -17.11 -7.73 10.19
C GLY A 207 -17.15 -8.41 8.84
N THR A 208 -17.07 -9.74 8.85
CA THR A 208 -17.00 -10.54 7.63
C THR A 208 -17.72 -11.88 7.78
N VAL A 209 -17.84 -12.61 6.67
CA VAL A 209 -18.21 -14.03 6.65
C VAL A 209 -17.01 -14.91 7.08
N PRO A 210 -17.22 -16.17 7.49
CA PRO A 210 -16.12 -17.11 7.75
C PRO A 210 -15.16 -17.19 6.55
N ASN A 211 -13.86 -17.12 6.81
CA ASN A 211 -12.79 -17.07 5.81
C ASN A 211 -12.80 -15.84 4.88
N GLY A 212 -13.56 -14.80 5.23
CA GLY A 212 -13.55 -13.52 4.55
C GLY A 212 -12.60 -12.52 5.22
N VAL A 213 -12.57 -11.31 4.67
CA VAL A 213 -11.86 -10.14 5.19
C VAL A 213 -12.88 -9.00 5.29
N GLY A 214 -13.09 -8.47 6.49
CA GLY A 214 -14.03 -7.39 6.76
C GLY A 214 -13.41 -6.02 6.55
N ALA A 215 -13.27 -5.24 7.65
CA ALA A 215 -12.63 -3.93 7.60
C ALA A 215 -11.17 -4.07 7.14
N ASN A 216 -10.83 -3.36 6.05
CA ASN A 216 -9.57 -3.46 5.33
C ASN A 216 -8.96 -2.06 5.17
N GLY A 217 -8.78 -1.54 3.97
CA GLY A 217 -8.16 -0.25 3.72
C GLY A 217 -8.82 0.90 4.50
N ILE A 218 -8.01 1.79 5.08
CA ILE A 218 -8.48 2.97 5.81
C ILE A 218 -7.70 4.21 5.40
N ARG A 219 -8.41 5.32 5.13
CA ARG A 219 -7.76 6.63 4.84
C ARG A 219 -8.59 7.78 5.38
N LEU A 220 -7.92 8.83 5.82
CA LEU A 220 -8.58 10.12 6.07
C LEU A 220 -9.06 10.75 4.76
N SER A 221 -10.22 11.39 4.81
CA SER A 221 -10.67 12.27 3.74
C SER A 221 -9.66 13.40 3.49
N PRO A 222 -9.61 13.99 2.27
CA PRO A 222 -8.69 15.10 1.98
C PRO A 222 -8.84 16.30 2.92
N ASP A 223 -10.05 16.55 3.43
CA ASP A 223 -10.37 17.58 4.42
C ASP A 223 -10.16 17.13 5.88
N ARG A 224 -9.73 15.85 6.08
CA ARG A 224 -9.43 15.23 7.38
C ARG A 224 -10.59 15.18 8.37
N SER A 225 -11.81 15.37 7.90
CA SER A 225 -13.02 15.39 8.76
C SER A 225 -13.57 14.00 9.05
N LYS A 226 -13.21 12.97 8.26
CA LYS A 226 -13.74 11.62 8.37
C LYS A 226 -12.73 10.56 7.89
N LEU A 227 -12.96 9.34 8.32
CA LEU A 227 -12.31 8.15 7.80
C LEU A 227 -13.16 7.53 6.69
N PHE A 228 -12.49 7.03 5.66
CA PHE A 228 -13.02 6.09 4.67
C PHE A 228 -12.50 4.71 5.01
N VAL A 229 -13.41 3.75 5.14
CA VAL A 229 -13.11 2.39 5.56
C VAL A 229 -13.65 1.42 4.53
N VAL A 230 -12.78 0.64 3.96
CA VAL A 230 -13.15 -0.47 3.08
C VAL A 230 -13.60 -1.65 3.92
N VAL A 231 -14.67 -2.29 3.50
CA VAL A 231 -15.07 -3.63 3.95
C VAL A 231 -15.07 -4.51 2.73
N SER A 232 -14.11 -5.43 2.67
CA SER A 232 -13.91 -6.27 1.47
C SER A 232 -15.07 -7.23 1.26
N ILE A 233 -15.56 -7.85 2.33
CA ILE A 233 -16.73 -8.73 2.32
C ILE A 233 -17.41 -8.59 3.68
N ASP A 234 -18.58 -7.97 3.74
CA ASP A 234 -19.33 -7.80 5.00
C ASP A 234 -20.02 -9.12 5.42
N PRO A 235 -20.69 -9.20 6.58
CA PRO A 235 -21.41 -10.40 7.02
C PRO A 235 -22.54 -10.85 6.08
N THR A 236 -22.96 -10.02 5.12
CA THR A 236 -23.95 -10.39 4.07
C THR A 236 -23.30 -10.88 2.79
N GLY A 237 -21.96 -10.88 2.71
CA GLY A 237 -21.21 -11.22 1.49
C GLY A 237 -21.06 -10.05 0.51
N SER A 238 -21.30 -8.82 0.94
CA SER A 238 -21.29 -7.62 0.10
C SER A 238 -20.10 -6.70 0.42
N PRO A 239 -19.49 -6.08 -0.60
CA PRO A 239 -18.36 -5.18 -0.42
C PRO A 239 -18.80 -3.71 -0.36
N PHE A 240 -18.19 -2.95 0.57
CA PHE A 240 -18.51 -1.54 0.78
C PHE A 240 -17.28 -0.66 1.01
N ILE A 241 -17.44 0.63 0.79
CA ILE A 241 -16.68 1.67 1.46
C ILE A 241 -17.65 2.45 2.33
N TYR A 242 -17.34 2.52 3.62
CA TYR A 242 -18.06 3.35 4.57
C TYR A 242 -17.30 4.63 4.85
N THR A 243 -18.02 5.65 5.32
CA THR A 243 -17.45 6.84 5.95
C THR A 243 -17.87 6.93 7.39
N LEU A 244 -16.96 7.41 8.24
CA LEU A 244 -17.17 7.60 9.66
C LEU A 244 -16.54 8.93 10.08
N PRO A 245 -17.28 9.87 10.72
CA PRO A 245 -16.72 11.15 11.13
C PRO A 245 -15.61 10.96 12.16
N LEU A 246 -14.56 11.77 12.06
CA LEU A 246 -13.42 11.72 12.97
C LEU A 246 -13.75 12.51 14.25
N VAL A 247 -14.53 11.87 15.12
CA VAL A 247 -14.94 12.41 16.42
C VAL A 247 -14.49 11.47 17.54
N ALA A 248 -14.49 11.94 18.79
CA ALA A 248 -13.98 11.15 19.92
C ALA A 248 -14.72 9.82 20.13
N GLN A 249 -16.02 9.79 19.90
CA GLN A 249 -16.89 8.63 20.09
C GLN A 249 -17.97 8.60 19.00
N PRO A 250 -17.67 8.07 17.80
CA PRO A 250 -18.67 7.92 16.75
C PRO A 250 -19.74 6.91 17.15
N GLN A 251 -20.97 7.13 16.69
CA GLN A 251 -22.10 6.25 16.94
C GLN A 251 -22.35 5.33 15.74
N ALA A 252 -23.04 4.23 15.93
CA ALA A 252 -23.38 3.30 14.83
C ALA A 252 -24.19 4.00 13.71
N SER A 253 -24.98 5.03 14.04
CA SER A 253 -25.69 5.87 13.06
C SER A 253 -24.79 6.74 12.19
N ASP A 254 -23.55 6.98 12.61
CA ASP A 254 -22.58 7.81 11.89
C ASP A 254 -21.87 7.03 10.77
N LEU A 255 -21.92 5.69 10.82
CA LEU A 255 -21.36 4.81 9.78
C LEU A 255 -22.24 4.85 8.54
N ALA A 256 -21.83 5.62 7.54
CA ALA A 256 -22.59 5.84 6.31
C ALA A 256 -21.95 5.14 5.11
N VAL A 257 -22.78 4.56 4.24
CA VAL A 257 -22.31 3.97 2.98
C VAL A 257 -21.87 5.10 2.03
N PHE A 258 -20.60 5.07 1.63
CA PHE A 258 -20.10 5.92 0.57
C PHE A 258 -20.20 5.23 -0.81
N LYS A 259 -19.84 3.95 -0.88
CA LYS A 259 -19.87 3.14 -2.10
C LYS A 259 -20.27 1.71 -1.77
N ALA A 260 -21.23 1.18 -2.48
CA ALA A 260 -21.47 -0.26 -2.57
C ALA A 260 -20.88 -0.77 -3.89
N PHE A 261 -20.09 -1.82 -3.83
CA PHE A 261 -19.55 -2.49 -5.02
C PHE A 261 -20.48 -3.63 -5.46
N THR A 262 -20.20 -4.19 -6.61
CA THR A 262 -20.91 -5.37 -7.09
C THR A 262 -20.55 -6.58 -6.22
N PRO A 263 -21.53 -7.41 -5.81
CA PRO A 263 -21.22 -8.66 -5.10
C PRO A 263 -20.20 -9.51 -5.87
N GLY A 264 -19.14 -9.93 -5.16
CA GLY A 264 -18.00 -10.62 -5.73
C GLY A 264 -16.78 -9.73 -6.01
N ASP A 265 -16.92 -8.39 -6.02
CA ASP A 265 -15.75 -7.51 -5.90
C ASP A 265 -15.12 -7.69 -4.51
N ILE A 266 -13.81 -7.55 -4.45
CA ILE A 266 -13.03 -7.58 -3.20
C ILE A 266 -12.19 -6.29 -3.16
N PRO A 267 -12.79 -5.14 -2.75
CA PRO A 267 -12.03 -3.92 -2.56
C PRO A 267 -11.09 -4.07 -1.37
N ASP A 268 -9.89 -3.45 -1.47
CA ASP A 268 -8.81 -3.56 -0.51
C ASP A 268 -8.26 -2.17 -0.16
N GLY A 269 -6.99 -1.88 -0.41
CA GLY A 269 -6.38 -0.59 -0.12
C GLY A 269 -6.93 0.55 -0.96
N ILE A 270 -6.90 1.76 -0.39
CA ILE A 270 -7.44 2.97 -1.01
C ILE A 270 -6.48 4.16 -0.92
N ALA A 271 -6.54 5.06 -1.92
CA ALA A 271 -5.80 6.33 -1.88
C ALA A 271 -6.58 7.44 -2.59
N PHE A 272 -6.56 8.65 -2.00
CA PHE A 272 -7.14 9.84 -2.61
C PHE A 272 -6.15 10.52 -3.57
N GLY A 273 -6.62 10.83 -4.77
CA GLY A 273 -5.96 11.72 -5.69
C GLY A 273 -6.21 13.20 -5.36
N LYS A 274 -5.38 14.10 -5.90
CA LYS A 274 -5.63 15.56 -5.86
C LYS A 274 -6.89 15.96 -6.61
N SER A 275 -7.33 15.15 -7.56
CA SER A 275 -8.63 15.28 -8.23
C SER A 275 -9.82 15.06 -7.30
N SER A 276 -9.59 14.65 -6.05
CA SER A 276 -10.57 14.16 -5.09
C SER A 276 -11.21 12.81 -5.48
N ASN A 277 -10.76 12.16 -6.55
CA ASN A 277 -11.13 10.78 -6.82
C ASN A 277 -10.48 9.84 -5.79
N LEU A 278 -11.21 8.81 -5.42
CA LEU A 278 -10.72 7.70 -4.61
C LEU A 278 -10.34 6.54 -5.54
N TYR A 279 -9.09 6.11 -5.48
CA TYR A 279 -8.60 4.93 -6.17
C TYR A 279 -8.66 3.76 -5.20
N VAL A 280 -9.15 2.62 -5.69
CA VAL A 280 -9.44 1.43 -4.87
C VAL A 280 -8.80 0.22 -5.53
N ALA A 281 -7.91 -0.47 -4.81
CA ALA A 281 -7.43 -1.78 -5.22
C ALA A 281 -8.58 -2.79 -5.20
N ILE A 282 -8.74 -3.54 -6.27
CA ILE A 282 -9.77 -4.59 -6.39
C ILE A 282 -9.06 -5.93 -6.52
N ALA A 283 -9.06 -6.69 -5.43
CA ALA A 283 -8.33 -7.95 -5.30
C ALA A 283 -9.12 -9.17 -5.83
N THR A 284 -10.24 -8.95 -6.49
CA THR A 284 -11.11 -10.01 -7.01
C THR A 284 -10.35 -10.97 -7.93
N PRO A 285 -10.26 -12.27 -7.62
CA PRO A 285 -9.60 -13.23 -8.48
C PRO A 285 -10.14 -13.21 -9.92
N ALA A 286 -9.26 -13.23 -10.91
CA ALA A 286 -9.55 -13.14 -12.34
C ALA A 286 -10.27 -11.84 -12.81
N ALA A 287 -10.61 -10.93 -11.90
CA ALA A 287 -11.22 -9.62 -12.18
C ALA A 287 -10.51 -8.49 -11.41
N SER A 288 -9.25 -8.71 -11.06
CA SER A 288 -8.39 -7.76 -10.35
C SER A 288 -8.16 -6.46 -11.13
N GLY A 289 -7.93 -5.37 -10.39
CA GLY A 289 -7.66 -4.07 -11.01
C GLY A 289 -7.71 -2.90 -10.05
N ILE A 290 -7.91 -1.70 -10.60
CA ILE A 290 -8.05 -0.46 -9.82
C ILE A 290 -9.37 0.22 -10.21
N ALA A 291 -10.28 0.37 -9.27
CA ALA A 291 -11.49 1.17 -9.47
C ALA A 291 -11.23 2.65 -9.17
N VAL A 292 -11.86 3.54 -9.93
CA VAL A 292 -11.82 4.99 -9.73
C VAL A 292 -13.21 5.47 -9.34
N VAL A 293 -13.33 5.99 -8.13
CA VAL A 293 -14.60 6.44 -7.53
C VAL A 293 -14.54 7.96 -7.34
N ASN A 294 -15.54 8.67 -7.85
CA ASN A 294 -15.61 10.12 -7.72
C ASN A 294 -16.07 10.55 -6.30
N PRO A 295 -16.02 11.85 -5.95
CA PRO A 295 -16.43 12.34 -4.62
C PRO A 295 -17.89 12.05 -4.24
N SER A 296 -18.73 11.69 -5.19
CA SER A 296 -20.14 11.31 -4.94
C SER A 296 -20.34 9.79 -4.76
N GLY A 297 -19.25 8.99 -4.67
CA GLY A 297 -19.34 7.54 -4.51
C GLY A 297 -19.64 6.77 -5.80
N VAL A 298 -19.61 7.43 -6.95
CA VAL A 298 -19.87 6.80 -8.25
C VAL A 298 -18.56 6.32 -8.87
N GLU A 299 -18.50 5.04 -9.24
CA GLU A 299 -17.37 4.49 -10.00
C GLU A 299 -17.40 5.05 -11.43
N THR A 300 -16.35 5.76 -11.82
CA THR A 300 -16.24 6.43 -13.11
C THR A 300 -15.36 5.70 -14.10
N GLY A 301 -14.59 4.71 -13.62
CA GLY A 301 -13.72 3.89 -14.44
C GLY A 301 -13.08 2.76 -13.63
N ARG A 302 -12.57 1.77 -14.34
CA ARG A 302 -11.83 0.66 -13.77
C ARG A 302 -10.69 0.25 -14.70
N LEU A 303 -9.47 0.20 -14.18
CA LEU A 303 -8.33 -0.40 -14.85
C LEU A 303 -8.35 -1.90 -14.54
N THR A 304 -8.34 -2.73 -15.57
CA THR A 304 -8.49 -4.18 -15.43
C THR A 304 -7.46 -4.91 -16.26
N ASN A 305 -7.33 -6.19 -16.02
CA ASN A 305 -6.50 -7.08 -16.83
C ASN A 305 -7.01 -7.15 -18.28
N PRO A 306 -6.11 -7.30 -19.26
CA PRO A 306 -6.49 -7.57 -20.63
C PRO A 306 -7.28 -8.87 -20.77
N ALA A 307 -8.16 -8.94 -21.76
CA ALA A 307 -8.89 -10.17 -22.07
C ALA A 307 -7.92 -11.34 -22.33
N GLY A 308 -8.17 -12.48 -21.68
CA GLY A 308 -7.31 -13.66 -21.77
C GLY A 308 -6.09 -13.67 -20.84
N SER A 309 -5.90 -12.63 -20.02
CA SER A 309 -4.82 -12.56 -19.03
C SER A 309 -5.37 -12.26 -17.62
N PRO A 310 -6.11 -13.18 -17.00
CA PRO A 310 -6.91 -12.89 -15.80
C PRO A 310 -6.07 -12.51 -14.56
N PHE A 311 -4.77 -12.78 -14.57
CA PHE A 311 -3.86 -12.51 -13.45
C PHE A 311 -2.64 -11.67 -13.85
N PHE A 312 -2.72 -10.93 -14.95
CA PHE A 312 -1.64 -10.05 -15.40
C PHE A 312 -2.18 -8.81 -16.11
N PRO A 313 -1.71 -7.60 -15.76
CA PRO A 313 -0.69 -7.30 -14.74
C PRO A 313 -1.18 -7.41 -13.29
N TYR A 314 -2.50 -7.35 -13.03
CA TYR A 314 -3.05 -7.41 -11.67
C TYR A 314 -3.34 -8.84 -11.25
N ASP A 315 -2.77 -9.25 -10.11
CA ASP A 315 -3.07 -10.50 -9.42
C ASP A 315 -3.37 -10.20 -7.94
N SER A 316 -4.62 -9.95 -7.64
CA SER A 316 -5.08 -9.57 -6.30
C SER A 316 -4.30 -8.38 -5.73
N PRO A 317 -4.37 -7.19 -6.34
CA PRO A 317 -3.73 -5.99 -5.79
C PRO A 317 -4.30 -5.67 -4.41
N ALA A 318 -3.42 -5.44 -3.42
CA ALA A 318 -3.82 -5.22 -2.04
C ALA A 318 -3.82 -3.73 -1.68
N ASN A 319 -2.69 -3.04 -1.76
CA ASN A 319 -2.63 -1.66 -1.35
C ASN A 319 -2.04 -0.74 -2.41
N ILE A 320 -2.30 0.55 -2.27
CA ILE A 320 -1.90 1.57 -3.26
C ILE A 320 -1.36 2.83 -2.58
N ALA A 321 -0.33 3.41 -3.18
CA ALA A 321 0.21 4.71 -2.80
C ALA A 321 0.56 5.53 -4.04
N PHE A 322 0.36 6.84 -3.99
CA PHE A 322 0.81 7.73 -5.06
C PHE A 322 2.32 7.95 -5.02
N ASP A 323 2.96 7.94 -6.18
CA ASP A 323 4.37 8.28 -6.36
C ASP A 323 4.66 9.80 -6.32
N GLY A 324 3.60 10.62 -6.39
CA GLY A 324 3.65 12.08 -6.49
C GLY A 324 3.93 12.62 -7.91
N HIS A 325 4.12 11.75 -8.92
CA HIS A 325 4.48 12.11 -10.29
C HIS A 325 3.44 11.71 -11.34
N GLY A 326 2.34 11.14 -10.91
CA GLY A 326 1.21 10.78 -11.77
C GLY A 326 0.88 9.31 -11.79
N SER A 327 1.58 8.50 -11.00
CA SER A 327 1.34 7.07 -10.91
C SER A 327 0.84 6.65 -9.52
N LEU A 328 0.06 5.58 -9.52
CA LEU A 328 -0.17 4.73 -8.36
C LEU A 328 0.90 3.63 -8.35
N LEU A 329 1.53 3.45 -7.20
CA LEU A 329 2.32 2.27 -6.89
C LEU A 329 1.41 1.28 -6.18
N VAL A 330 1.36 0.06 -6.67
CA VAL A 330 0.38 -0.96 -6.25
C VAL A 330 1.12 -2.21 -5.81
N THR A 331 0.84 -2.70 -4.61
CA THR A 331 1.29 -4.03 -4.20
C THR A 331 0.40 -5.08 -4.84
N ASN A 332 1.00 -5.94 -5.62
CA ASN A 332 0.33 -7.06 -6.26
C ASN A 332 0.52 -8.29 -5.36
N HIS A 333 -0.46 -8.52 -4.49
CA HIS A 333 -0.38 -9.50 -3.41
C HIS A 333 -0.39 -10.95 -3.92
N ALA A 334 -1.05 -11.19 -5.05
CA ALA A 334 -1.14 -12.47 -5.74
C ALA A 334 -1.67 -13.63 -4.87
N PHE A 335 -2.60 -13.35 -3.92
CA PHE A 335 -3.14 -14.40 -3.07
C PHE A 335 -3.92 -15.46 -3.88
N ALA A 336 -4.52 -15.06 -5.00
CA ALA A 336 -5.31 -15.96 -5.83
C ALA A 336 -4.47 -17.03 -6.51
N THR A 337 -3.26 -16.69 -6.96
CA THR A 337 -2.38 -17.62 -7.66
C THR A 337 -1.26 -18.17 -6.80
N GLY A 338 -0.77 -17.39 -5.83
CA GLY A 338 0.44 -17.70 -5.06
C GLY A 338 1.70 -17.79 -5.92
N ILE A 339 1.68 -17.25 -7.14
CA ILE A 339 2.81 -17.35 -8.08
C ILE A 339 3.89 -16.32 -7.68
N PRO A 340 5.11 -16.76 -7.33
CA PRO A 340 6.17 -15.86 -6.85
C PRO A 340 6.53 -14.71 -7.79
N THR A 341 6.44 -14.91 -9.10
CA THR A 341 6.72 -13.87 -10.10
C THR A 341 5.64 -12.80 -10.16
N ASN A 342 4.48 -13.02 -9.53
CA ASN A 342 3.39 -12.06 -9.43
C ASN A 342 3.43 -11.24 -8.13
N PHE A 343 4.30 -11.57 -7.17
CA PHE A 343 4.54 -10.73 -5.99
C PHE A 343 5.31 -9.49 -6.41
N THR A 344 4.61 -8.50 -6.93
CA THR A 344 5.22 -7.34 -7.58
C THR A 344 4.75 -6.01 -6.99
N VAL A 345 5.51 -4.97 -7.24
CA VAL A 345 5.09 -3.58 -7.14
C VAL A 345 4.85 -3.10 -8.56
N LEU A 346 3.61 -2.71 -8.85
CA LEU A 346 3.23 -2.15 -10.14
C LEU A 346 3.30 -0.62 -10.08
N ASP A 347 3.75 -0.01 -11.18
CA ASP A 347 3.66 1.42 -11.46
C ASP A 347 2.54 1.63 -12.48
N VAL A 348 1.40 2.14 -12.03
CA VAL A 348 0.19 2.34 -12.81
C VAL A 348 -0.01 3.84 -13.06
N TYR A 349 0.18 4.28 -14.30
CA TYR A 349 0.03 5.70 -14.63
C TYR A 349 -1.45 6.10 -14.72
N VAL A 350 -1.84 7.05 -13.87
CA VAL A 350 -3.22 7.58 -13.83
C VAL A 350 -3.32 9.08 -14.08
N GLY A 351 -2.19 9.76 -14.30
CA GLY A 351 -2.15 11.20 -14.56
C GLY A 351 -2.57 12.08 -13.39
N ASP A 352 -2.83 11.49 -12.21
CA ASP A 352 -3.22 12.18 -10.98
C ASP A 352 -2.08 12.12 -9.96
N LYS A 353 -2.13 12.99 -8.97
CA LYS A 353 -1.19 13.02 -7.86
C LYS A 353 -1.93 12.74 -6.56
N GLY A 354 -1.24 12.13 -5.60
CA GLY A 354 -1.86 11.86 -4.29
C GLY A 354 -2.26 13.13 -3.54
N SER A 355 -3.39 13.08 -2.85
CA SER A 355 -3.70 14.02 -1.78
C SER A 355 -2.67 13.86 -0.66
N PRO A 356 -2.27 14.96 0.02
CA PRO A 356 -1.35 14.87 1.14
C PRO A 356 -1.90 13.97 2.26
N LEU A 357 -1.13 12.98 2.66
CA LEU A 357 -1.45 12.16 3.83
C LEU A 357 -1.21 12.96 5.12
N SER A 358 -1.98 12.67 6.16
CA SER A 358 -1.64 13.12 7.51
C SER A 358 -0.38 12.39 7.96
N LYS A 359 0.65 13.15 8.32
CA LYS A 359 1.94 12.66 8.82
C LYS A 359 2.32 13.51 10.02
N PRO A 360 1.75 13.22 11.20
CA PRO A 360 2.08 13.96 12.41
C PRO A 360 3.53 13.73 12.82
N ASP A 361 4.13 14.73 13.47
CA ASP A 361 5.42 14.58 14.10
C ASP A 361 5.25 13.81 15.43
N LEU A 362 5.58 12.53 15.41
CA LEU A 362 5.41 11.64 16.56
C LEU A 362 6.70 11.55 17.40
N PRO A 363 6.59 11.47 18.74
CA PRO A 363 7.73 11.39 19.64
C PRO A 363 8.54 10.10 19.51
#